data_c26970156f2895aecb384a212f696730
#
_entry.id   c26970156f2895aecb384a212f696730
#
_cell.length_a   1.000
_cell.length_b   1.000
_cell.length_c   1.000
_cell.angle_alpha   90.00
_cell.angle_beta   90.00
_cell.angle_gamma   90.00
#
_symmetry.space_group_name_H-M   'P 1'
#
loop_
_entity.id
_entity.type
_entity.pdbx_description
1 polymer ?
#
loop_
_entity_poly.entity_id
_entity_poly.type
_entity_poly.pdbx_seq_one_letter_code
_entity_poly.pdbx_strand_id
1 'polypeptide(L)'
;MTDNIFDDLPLHMPREVVQTLIQSADVRIERIVSHGHASAADFWYDQPQHEWVIVLQGAAKLQFEDGMVEMKVGDFINIPAFRKHRVDWTTPDEATVWLGVRYNAVLEEAG
;
A
#
# COMPACT_ATOMS: atom_id res chain seq x y z
N MET A 1 -2.38 -25.30 -8.24
CA MET A 1 -1.15 -24.74 -7.66
C MET A 1 -1.45 -23.35 -7.13
N THR A 2 -0.94 -23.02 -5.98
CA THR A 2 -1.15 -21.73 -5.35
C THR A 2 0.18 -21.04 -5.06
N ASP A 3 0.14 -19.70 -5.02
CA ASP A 3 1.24 -18.91 -4.51
C ASP A 3 0.85 -18.37 -3.14
N ASN A 4 1.83 -18.01 -2.34
CA ASN A 4 1.57 -17.43 -1.02
C ASN A 4 2.13 -16.02 -0.96
N ILE A 5 1.32 -15.09 -0.44
CA ILE A 5 1.69 -13.67 -0.39
C ILE A 5 2.95 -13.41 0.44
N PHE A 6 3.32 -14.31 1.33
CA PHE A 6 4.51 -14.19 2.17
C PHE A 6 5.74 -14.91 1.63
N ASP A 7 5.62 -15.61 0.48
CA ASP A 7 6.76 -16.32 -0.11
C ASP A 7 7.79 -15.34 -0.69
N ASP A 8 9.05 -15.71 -0.56
CA ASP A 8 10.18 -15.01 -1.17
C ASP A 8 10.16 -13.49 -0.90
N LEU A 9 9.94 -13.13 0.37
CA LEU A 9 10.00 -11.73 0.77
C LEU A 9 11.41 -11.17 0.53
N PRO A 10 11.53 -10.01 -0.17
CA PRO A 10 12.83 -9.40 -0.38
C PRO A 10 13.52 -9.08 0.95
N LEU A 11 14.85 -9.29 0.99
CA LEU A 11 15.72 -8.94 2.11
C LEU A 11 16.71 -7.87 1.66
N HIS A 12 17.07 -6.97 2.56
CA HIS A 12 18.10 -5.95 2.31
C HIS A 12 17.85 -5.10 1.06
N MET A 13 16.62 -4.61 0.92
CA MET A 13 16.24 -3.78 -0.21
C MET A 13 16.46 -2.29 0.09
N PRO A 14 16.99 -1.50 -0.87
CA PRO A 14 17.25 -0.08 -0.66
C PRO A 14 15.97 0.77 -0.62
N ARG A 15 14.89 0.25 -1.14
CA ARG A 15 13.56 0.91 -1.16
C ARG A 15 12.48 -0.14 -1.13
N GLU A 16 11.23 0.26 -0.93
CA GLU A 16 10.12 -0.69 -0.98
C GLU A 16 10.03 -1.37 -2.36
N VAL A 17 9.57 -2.61 -2.35
CA VAL A 17 9.42 -3.42 -3.55
C VAL A 17 7.95 -3.60 -3.86
N VAL A 18 7.55 -3.20 -5.06
CA VAL A 18 6.18 -3.34 -5.56
C VAL A 18 6.18 -4.42 -6.65
N GLN A 19 5.38 -5.45 -6.45
CA GLN A 19 5.25 -6.55 -7.40
C GLN A 19 3.81 -6.67 -7.88
N THR A 20 3.61 -6.61 -9.18
CA THR A 20 2.29 -6.78 -9.77
C THR A 20 1.93 -8.25 -9.77
N LEU A 21 0.81 -8.60 -9.14
CA LEU A 21 0.30 -9.96 -9.08
C LEU A 21 -0.68 -10.24 -10.21
N ILE A 22 -1.58 -9.29 -10.47
CA ILE A 22 -2.57 -9.37 -11.55
C ILE A 22 -2.73 -7.97 -12.13
N GLN A 23 -2.88 -7.90 -13.43
CA GLN A 23 -3.17 -6.64 -14.12
C GLN A 23 -4.18 -6.84 -15.22
N SER A 24 -5.17 -5.97 -15.25
CA SER A 24 -6.13 -5.84 -16.33
C SER A 24 -6.26 -4.37 -16.72
N ALA A 25 -7.18 -4.04 -17.64
CA ALA A 25 -7.35 -2.65 -18.07
C ALA A 25 -7.70 -1.69 -16.92
N ASP A 26 -8.50 -2.15 -15.95
CA ASP A 26 -9.05 -1.31 -14.89
C ASP A 26 -8.61 -1.68 -13.48
N VAL A 27 -7.85 -2.77 -13.31
CA VAL A 27 -7.44 -3.26 -12.00
C VAL A 27 -5.99 -3.72 -12.03
N ARG A 28 -5.24 -3.32 -10.99
CA ARG A 28 -3.92 -3.86 -10.74
C ARG A 28 -3.81 -4.27 -9.27
N ILE A 29 -3.50 -5.55 -9.04
CA ILE A 29 -3.30 -6.10 -7.69
C ILE A 29 -1.81 -6.26 -7.47
N GLU A 30 -1.31 -5.71 -6.36
CA GLU A 30 0.11 -5.61 -6.06
C GLU A 30 0.42 -6.12 -4.67
N ARG A 31 1.58 -6.78 -4.54
CA ARG A 31 2.22 -6.99 -3.26
C ARG A 31 3.24 -5.88 -3.05
N ILE A 32 3.19 -5.20 -1.93
CA ILE A 32 4.12 -4.13 -1.57
C ILE A 32 4.86 -4.59 -0.31
N VAL A 33 6.19 -4.57 -0.35
CA VAL A 33 7.02 -4.96 0.79
C VAL A 33 7.94 -3.80 1.17
N SER A 34 7.85 -3.40 2.43
CA SER A 34 8.68 -2.34 3.03
C SER A 34 9.40 -2.91 4.25
N HIS A 35 10.52 -2.31 4.62
CA HIS A 35 11.24 -2.66 5.84
C HIS A 35 11.90 -1.40 6.39
N GLY A 36 11.15 -0.66 7.20
CA GLY A 36 11.59 0.64 7.70
C GLY A 36 11.59 1.76 6.65
N HIS A 37 11.07 1.49 5.46
CA HIS A 37 11.03 2.48 4.38
C HIS A 37 9.91 3.48 4.59
N ALA A 38 10.18 4.72 4.15
CA ALA A 38 9.19 5.79 4.13
C ALA A 38 9.34 6.59 2.83
N SER A 39 8.29 7.30 2.45
CA SER A 39 8.36 8.25 1.34
C SER A 39 9.33 9.39 1.68
N ALA A 40 9.99 9.97 0.68
CA ALA A 40 10.79 11.17 0.87
C ALA A 40 9.91 12.28 1.48
N ALA A 41 10.52 13.15 2.30
CA ALA A 41 9.78 14.12 3.10
C ALA A 41 8.88 15.06 2.29
N ASP A 42 9.27 15.36 1.06
CA ASP A 42 8.54 16.25 0.15
C ASP A 42 7.75 15.51 -0.94
N PHE A 43 7.72 14.18 -0.88
CA PHE A 43 7.04 13.36 -1.87
C PHE A 43 5.61 13.05 -1.43
N TRP A 44 4.66 13.28 -2.33
CA TRP A 44 3.25 12.92 -2.16
C TRP A 44 2.77 12.11 -3.35
N TYR A 45 2.12 10.99 -3.06
CA TYR A 45 1.36 10.28 -4.08
C TYR A 45 0.11 11.10 -4.44
N ASP A 46 -0.11 11.29 -5.73
CA ASP A 46 -1.27 11.99 -6.28
C ASP A 46 -1.55 11.32 -7.62
N GLN A 47 -2.46 10.38 -7.63
CA GLN A 47 -2.65 9.50 -8.78
C GLN A 47 -4.12 9.42 -9.19
N PRO A 48 -4.38 9.16 -10.49
CA PRO A 48 -5.74 9.18 -11.04
C PRO A 48 -6.55 7.93 -10.73
N GLN A 49 -5.95 6.91 -10.12
CA GLN A 49 -6.62 5.67 -9.76
C GLN A 49 -6.97 5.66 -8.28
N HIS A 50 -8.06 4.98 -7.93
CA HIS A 50 -8.32 4.62 -6.54
C HIS A 50 -7.33 3.56 -6.10
N GLU A 51 -7.04 3.52 -4.79
CA GLU A 51 -6.16 2.51 -4.21
C GLU A 51 -6.74 2.00 -2.90
N TRP A 52 -7.01 0.70 -2.87
CA TRP A 52 -7.40 0.01 -1.65
C TRP A 52 -6.19 -0.76 -1.15
N VAL A 53 -5.82 -0.59 0.13
CA VAL A 53 -4.67 -1.28 0.71
C VAL A 53 -5.03 -1.92 2.03
N ILE A 54 -4.43 -3.08 2.30
CA ILE A 54 -4.52 -3.78 3.58
C ILE A 54 -3.12 -4.17 4.02
N VAL A 55 -2.85 -4.03 5.32
CA VAL A 55 -1.60 -4.51 5.92
C VAL A 55 -1.78 -5.96 6.35
N LEU A 56 -0.96 -6.85 5.82
CA LEU A 56 -0.98 -8.29 6.13
C LEU A 56 0.07 -8.68 7.16
N GLN A 57 1.16 -7.90 7.25
CA GLN A 57 2.24 -8.09 8.21
C GLN A 57 2.90 -6.75 8.47
N GLY A 58 3.40 -6.53 9.67
CA GLY A 58 4.12 -5.32 10.04
C GLY A 58 3.21 -4.20 10.48
N ALA A 59 3.66 -2.96 10.30
CA ALA A 59 2.92 -1.77 10.69
C ALA A 59 3.42 -0.56 9.91
N ALA A 60 2.54 0.41 9.70
CA ALA A 60 2.87 1.61 8.94
C ALA A 60 2.05 2.81 9.43
N LYS A 61 2.48 4.00 8.99
CA LYS A 61 1.71 5.23 9.16
C LYS A 61 1.59 5.91 7.81
N LEU A 62 0.35 6.20 7.41
CA LEU A 62 0.05 6.97 6.21
C LEU A 62 -0.24 8.41 6.61
N GLN A 63 0.33 9.35 5.89
CA GLN A 63 0.03 10.77 6.07
C GLN A 63 -0.83 11.26 4.91
N PHE A 64 -1.94 11.89 5.26
CA PHE A 64 -2.79 12.65 4.36
C PHE A 64 -2.62 14.14 4.65
N GLU A 65 -3.14 15.00 3.79
CA GLU A 65 -3.07 16.46 4.01
C GLU A 65 -3.78 16.88 5.30
N ASP A 66 -4.81 16.13 5.70
CA ASP A 66 -5.66 16.44 6.86
C ASP A 66 -5.38 15.57 8.09
N GLY A 67 -4.38 14.71 8.06
CA GLY A 67 -4.06 13.89 9.24
C GLY A 67 -3.22 12.66 8.96
N MET A 68 -2.96 11.93 10.03
CA MET A 68 -2.14 10.72 10.05
C MET A 68 -3.02 9.51 10.36
N VAL A 69 -2.77 8.39 9.68
CA VAL A 69 -3.48 7.13 9.92
C VAL A 69 -2.47 6.04 10.24
N GLU A 70 -2.62 5.39 11.40
CA GLU A 70 -1.86 4.18 11.72
C GLU A 70 -2.50 2.98 11.07
N MET A 71 -1.65 2.10 10.51
CA MET A 71 -2.07 0.86 9.87
C MET A 71 -1.39 -0.31 10.56
N LYS A 72 -2.19 -1.19 11.13
CA LYS A 72 -1.75 -2.44 11.77
C LYS A 72 -2.23 -3.63 10.95
N VAL A 73 -1.77 -4.81 11.28
CA VAL A 73 -2.20 -6.04 10.61
C VAL A 73 -3.73 -6.14 10.59
N GLY A 74 -4.28 -6.30 9.39
CA GLY A 74 -5.72 -6.38 9.17
C GLY A 74 -6.40 -5.05 8.88
N ASP A 75 -5.74 -3.92 9.13
CA ASP A 75 -6.30 -2.61 8.81
C ASP A 75 -6.28 -2.39 7.31
N PHE A 76 -7.36 -1.86 6.78
CA PHE A 76 -7.45 -1.50 5.37
C PHE A 76 -8.10 -0.13 5.20
N ILE A 77 -7.75 0.51 4.09
CA ILE A 77 -8.31 1.81 3.75
C ILE A 77 -8.44 1.91 2.24
N ASN A 78 -9.49 2.57 1.77
CA ASN A 78 -9.61 2.97 0.38
C ASN A 78 -9.19 4.42 0.23
N ILE A 79 -8.21 4.67 -0.63
CA ILE A 79 -7.69 6.00 -0.92
C ILE A 79 -8.27 6.41 -2.28
N PRO A 80 -9.22 7.35 -2.31
CA PRO A 80 -9.80 7.80 -3.58
C PRO A 80 -8.76 8.40 -4.52
N ALA A 81 -9.05 8.37 -5.81
CA ALA A 81 -8.23 9.04 -6.81
C ALA A 81 -7.95 10.49 -6.41
N PHE A 82 -6.72 10.94 -6.68
CA PHE A 82 -6.24 12.30 -6.43
C PHE A 82 -6.17 12.73 -4.95
N ARG A 83 -6.43 11.83 -4.00
CA ARG A 83 -6.20 12.12 -2.60
C ARG A 83 -4.72 11.99 -2.30
N LYS A 84 -4.08 13.11 -2.01
CA LYS A 84 -2.63 13.14 -1.72
C LYS A 84 -2.32 12.39 -0.43
N HIS A 85 -1.32 11.52 -0.50
CA HIS A 85 -0.88 10.75 0.65
C HIS A 85 0.59 10.36 0.48
N ARG A 86 1.20 9.95 1.60
CA ARG A 86 2.56 9.44 1.63
C ARG A 86 2.69 8.41 2.75
N VAL A 87 3.70 7.56 2.63
CA VAL A 87 4.06 6.64 3.70
C VAL A 87 5.01 7.39 4.63
N ASP A 88 4.54 7.73 5.81
CA ASP A 88 5.35 8.46 6.79
C ASP A 88 6.32 7.54 7.54
N TRP A 89 5.92 6.30 7.74
CA TRP A 89 6.72 5.35 8.53
C TRP A 89 6.29 3.91 8.24
N THR A 90 7.26 3.01 8.23
CA THR A 90 7.04 1.57 8.34
C THR A 90 7.97 1.02 9.42
N THR A 91 7.55 -0.06 10.10
CA THR A 91 8.35 -0.61 11.18
C THR A 91 9.72 -1.10 10.69
N PRO A 92 10.81 -0.80 11.41
CA PRO A 92 12.12 -1.36 11.11
C PRO A 92 12.31 -2.78 11.63
N ASP A 93 11.37 -3.30 12.44
CA ASP A 93 11.54 -4.55 13.18
C ASP A 93 11.23 -5.79 12.33
N GLU A 94 10.42 -5.64 11.29
CA GLU A 94 10.07 -6.71 10.38
C GLU A 94 9.61 -6.15 9.04
N ALA A 95 9.52 -7.00 8.04
CA ALA A 95 8.95 -6.59 6.76
C ALA A 95 7.48 -6.24 6.92
N THR A 96 7.06 -5.12 6.35
CA THR A 96 5.64 -4.76 6.23
C THR A 96 5.17 -5.23 4.87
N VAL A 97 4.18 -6.10 4.86
CA VAL A 97 3.59 -6.67 3.65
C VAL A 97 2.20 -6.11 3.47
N TRP A 98 1.98 -5.48 2.33
CA TRP A 98 0.70 -4.89 1.96
C TRP A 98 0.15 -5.60 0.73
N LEU A 99 -1.16 -5.72 0.67
CA LEU A 99 -1.87 -6.01 -0.55
C LEU A 99 -2.53 -4.72 -1.01
N GLY A 100 -2.19 -4.27 -2.22
CA GLY A 100 -2.74 -3.07 -2.82
C GLY A 100 -3.57 -3.40 -4.05
N VAL A 101 -4.70 -2.74 -4.19
CA VAL A 101 -5.55 -2.84 -5.36
C VAL A 101 -5.75 -1.45 -5.93
N ARG A 102 -5.20 -1.20 -7.12
CA ARG A 102 -5.43 0.04 -7.87
C ARG A 102 -6.53 -0.24 -8.88
N TYR A 103 -7.49 0.65 -8.96
CA TYR A 103 -8.64 0.43 -9.84
C TYR A 103 -9.25 1.73 -10.33
N ASN A 104 -9.86 1.64 -11.50
CA ASN A 104 -10.62 2.73 -12.12
C ASN A 104 -12.09 2.39 -12.04
N ALA A 105 -12.86 3.12 -11.29
CA ALA A 105 -14.29 2.90 -11.18
C ALA A 105 -14.97 4.12 -10.55
N VAL A 106 -16.24 4.28 -10.82
CA VAL A 106 -17.09 5.16 -10.04
C VAL A 106 -17.52 4.37 -8.81
N LEU A 107 -17.20 4.89 -7.61
CA LEU A 107 -17.53 4.20 -6.37
C LEU A 107 -19.00 4.39 -6.03
N GLU A 108 -19.64 3.27 -5.65
CA GLU A 108 -20.98 3.30 -5.08
C GLU A 108 -20.85 3.22 -3.55
N GLU A 109 -21.67 3.98 -2.83
CA GLU A 109 -21.71 3.87 -1.39
C GLU A 109 -22.37 2.55 -0.99
N ALA A 110 -21.75 1.83 -0.01
CA ALA A 110 -22.36 0.67 0.60
C ALA A 110 -23.58 1.11 1.37
N GLY A 111 -24.73 0.72 0.88
CA GLY A 111 -26.05 1.15 1.39
C GLY A 111 -26.48 0.45 2.64
#